data_47ae181d7b4180ba945dd3ebe7961a52
#
_entry.id   47ae181d7b4180ba945dd3ebe7961a52
#
_cell.length_a   1.000
_cell.length_b   1.000
_cell.length_c   1.000
_cell.angle_alpha   90.00
_cell.angle_beta   90.00
_cell.angle_gamma   90.00
#
_symmetry.space_group_name_H-M   'P 1'
#
loop_
_entity.id
_entity.type
_entity.pdbx_description
1 polymer ?
#
loop_
_entity_poly.entity_id
_entity_poly.type
_entity_poly.pdbx_seq_one_letter_code
_entity_poly.pdbx_strand_id
1 'polypeptide(L)'
;NYALENGLYFWDTAEMYSVPPKPETYGATETIVGNWFAQHAQREKVFLASKIAGPGFGGSHIREGHTQFGKHIEQALDGSLKRLQTDYIDLYQLHWPERHTNFFGGLGYANAEAAAHYEIEAMQDTLLALQKEIERGRIRHIGLSNETPWGTMKFLQLAEKLGVSKFVSVQNPYSLLNRTYEIGISEIAKFEGVGLLAYSPLAFGYLTGKFRHGARPANARVTLFSRFTRYSNPQSEWATEQYAQLAEKHGLS
;
A
#
# COMPACT_ATOMS: atom_id res chain seq x y z
N ASN A 1 5.70 -21.96 -2.04
CA ASN A 1 5.39 -23.08 -1.13
C ASN A 1 5.81 -22.72 0.31
N TYR A 2 7.09 -22.38 0.56
CA TYR A 2 7.63 -22.09 1.90
C TYR A 2 6.75 -21.14 2.75
N ALA A 3 6.20 -20.08 2.16
CA ALA A 3 5.31 -19.15 2.87
C ALA A 3 4.07 -19.85 3.45
N LEU A 4 3.37 -20.64 2.64
CA LEU A 4 2.17 -21.36 3.08
C LEU A 4 2.49 -22.46 4.09
N GLU A 5 3.59 -23.18 3.92
CA GLU A 5 4.08 -24.19 4.84
C GLU A 5 4.39 -23.62 6.23
N ASN A 6 4.69 -22.32 6.29
CA ASN A 6 4.94 -21.58 7.54
C ASN A 6 3.77 -20.66 7.97
N GLY A 7 2.55 -20.89 7.45
CA GLY A 7 1.35 -20.15 7.85
C GLY A 7 1.27 -18.70 7.34
N LEU A 8 2.09 -18.32 6.36
CA LEU A 8 2.11 -16.99 5.77
C LEU A 8 1.18 -16.94 4.55
N TYR A 9 -0.09 -16.84 4.80
CA TYR A 9 -1.14 -16.92 3.78
C TYR A 9 -1.64 -15.55 3.27
N PHE A 10 -1.26 -14.42 3.89
CA PHE A 10 -1.59 -13.08 3.42
C PHE A 10 -0.53 -12.59 2.44
N TRP A 11 -0.90 -12.51 1.14
CA TRP A 11 0.01 -12.08 0.08
C TRP A 11 -0.41 -10.74 -0.48
N ASP A 12 0.49 -9.76 -0.49
CA ASP A 12 0.24 -8.40 -0.94
C ASP A 12 1.06 -8.09 -2.20
N THR A 13 0.37 -7.62 -3.22
CA THR A 13 0.96 -7.17 -4.49
C THR A 13 0.31 -5.86 -4.95
N ALA A 14 0.58 -5.41 -6.17
CA ALA A 14 -0.06 -4.27 -6.82
C ALA A 14 0.13 -4.32 -8.33
N GLU A 15 -0.79 -3.70 -9.10
CA GLU A 15 -0.67 -3.64 -10.56
C GLU A 15 0.64 -2.99 -11.03
N MET A 16 1.16 -2.01 -10.29
CA MET A 16 2.39 -1.30 -10.67
C MET A 16 3.68 -2.05 -10.35
N TYR A 17 3.63 -3.14 -9.55
CA TYR A 17 4.86 -3.81 -9.13
C TYR A 17 5.50 -4.60 -10.27
N SER A 18 6.84 -4.56 -10.35
CA SER A 18 7.84 -4.31 -9.29
C SER A 18 8.17 -2.82 -9.12
N VAL A 19 8.95 -2.52 -8.06
CA VAL A 19 9.50 -1.18 -7.77
C VAL A 19 11.02 -1.20 -7.96
N PRO A 20 11.62 -0.23 -8.68
CA PRO A 20 11.01 0.94 -9.29
C PRO A 20 10.08 0.59 -10.46
N PRO A 21 8.94 1.32 -10.61
CA PRO A 21 7.99 1.05 -11.69
C PRO A 21 8.61 1.36 -13.05
N LYS A 22 8.43 0.43 -13.99
CA LYS A 22 8.88 0.55 -15.39
C LYS A 22 7.83 -0.08 -16.30
N PRO A 23 7.69 0.37 -17.56
CA PRO A 23 6.77 -0.24 -18.51
C PRO A 23 7.00 -1.75 -18.66
N GLU A 24 8.25 -2.18 -18.71
CA GLU A 24 8.65 -3.58 -18.93
C GLU A 24 8.34 -4.50 -17.75
N THR A 25 8.18 -3.93 -16.56
CA THR A 25 7.93 -4.69 -15.32
C THR A 25 6.55 -4.44 -14.71
N TYR A 26 5.71 -3.65 -15.40
CA TYR A 26 4.33 -3.42 -14.99
C TYR A 26 3.55 -4.72 -14.89
N GLY A 27 2.93 -4.98 -13.74
CA GLY A 27 2.16 -6.20 -13.47
C GLY A 27 2.99 -7.47 -13.32
N ALA A 28 4.31 -7.39 -13.33
CA ALA A 28 5.19 -8.57 -13.29
C ALA A 28 4.97 -9.40 -12.01
N THR A 29 4.79 -8.76 -10.85
CA THR A 29 4.57 -9.51 -9.60
C THR A 29 3.21 -10.18 -9.55
N GLU A 30 2.16 -9.56 -10.07
CA GLU A 30 0.85 -10.20 -10.22
C GLU A 30 0.93 -11.41 -11.17
N THR A 31 1.66 -11.28 -12.28
CA THR A 31 1.87 -12.38 -13.24
C THR A 31 2.62 -13.55 -12.60
N ILE A 32 3.65 -13.28 -11.80
CA ILE A 32 4.39 -14.32 -11.06
C ILE A 32 3.47 -15.07 -10.08
N VAL A 33 2.66 -14.33 -9.33
CA VAL A 33 1.68 -14.90 -8.37
C VAL A 33 0.61 -15.71 -9.11
N GLY A 34 0.08 -15.20 -10.23
CA GLY A 34 -0.91 -15.89 -11.06
C GLY A 34 -0.37 -17.19 -11.65
N ASN A 35 0.87 -17.20 -12.16
CA ASN A 35 1.52 -18.41 -12.64
C ASN A 35 1.68 -19.45 -11.52
N TRP A 36 1.95 -19.00 -10.30
CA TRP A 36 2.02 -19.89 -9.16
C TRP A 36 0.65 -20.51 -8.83
N PHE A 37 -0.43 -19.72 -8.84
CA PHE A 37 -1.79 -20.24 -8.65
C PHE A 37 -2.17 -21.28 -9.70
N ALA A 38 -1.89 -21.02 -10.97
CA ALA A 38 -2.18 -21.95 -12.07
C ALA A 38 -1.44 -23.30 -11.89
N GLN A 39 -0.20 -23.26 -11.37
CA GLN A 39 0.61 -24.46 -11.18
C GLN A 39 0.22 -25.27 -9.94
N HIS A 40 -0.30 -24.64 -8.90
CA HIS A 40 -0.45 -25.28 -7.58
C HIS A 40 -1.90 -25.47 -7.15
N ALA A 41 -2.88 -24.87 -7.84
CA ALA A 41 -4.31 -24.95 -7.51
C ALA A 41 -4.62 -24.71 -6.02
N GLN A 42 -4.01 -23.67 -5.43
CA GLN A 42 -4.13 -23.35 -4.00
C GLN A 42 -4.60 -21.90 -3.77
N ARG A 43 -5.36 -21.34 -4.72
CA ARG A 43 -5.85 -19.95 -4.64
C ARG A 43 -6.63 -19.68 -3.35
N GLU A 44 -7.46 -20.60 -2.94
CA GLU A 44 -8.33 -20.49 -1.76
C GLU A 44 -7.58 -20.49 -0.42
N LYS A 45 -6.33 -20.95 -0.41
CA LYS A 45 -5.47 -20.92 0.80
C LYS A 45 -4.79 -19.57 1.01
N VAL A 46 -4.86 -18.69 0.02
CA VAL A 46 -4.19 -17.39 0.05
C VAL A 46 -5.21 -16.28 0.19
N PHE A 47 -5.04 -15.43 1.20
CA PHE A 47 -5.71 -14.14 1.27
C PHE A 47 -4.90 -13.16 0.40
N LEU A 48 -5.41 -12.88 -0.78
CA LEU A 48 -4.71 -12.11 -1.80
C LEU A 48 -5.11 -10.64 -1.76
N ALA A 49 -4.13 -9.76 -1.59
CA ALA A 49 -4.29 -8.33 -1.71
C ALA A 49 -3.61 -7.80 -2.96
N SER A 50 -4.29 -6.92 -3.70
CA SER A 50 -3.69 -6.14 -4.78
C SER A 50 -4.19 -4.69 -4.74
N LYS A 51 -3.66 -3.83 -5.64
CA LYS A 51 -3.90 -2.39 -5.57
C LYS A 51 -3.99 -1.76 -6.96
N ILE A 52 -4.93 -0.83 -7.11
CA ILE A 52 -4.94 0.10 -8.25
C ILE A 52 -3.98 1.27 -7.97
N ALA A 53 -3.12 1.60 -8.93
CA ALA A 53 -2.24 2.76 -8.85
C ALA A 53 -3.04 4.07 -8.92
N GLY A 54 -2.71 5.03 -8.07
CA GLY A 54 -3.24 6.39 -8.15
C GLY A 54 -2.59 7.21 -9.28
N PRO A 55 -2.96 8.49 -9.44
CA PRO A 55 -2.40 9.36 -10.46
C PRO A 55 -0.96 9.81 -10.15
N GLY A 56 -0.23 10.26 -11.18
CA GLY A 56 0.99 11.06 -11.09
C GLY A 56 2.26 10.32 -10.68
N PHE A 57 2.17 9.24 -9.93
CA PHE A 57 3.33 8.50 -9.45
C PHE A 57 3.43 7.13 -10.14
N GLY A 58 4.61 6.79 -10.66
CA GLY A 58 4.84 5.48 -11.27
C GLY A 58 4.97 5.48 -12.78
N GLY A 59 4.87 6.64 -13.43
CA GLY A 59 5.13 6.81 -14.85
C GLY A 59 3.87 6.87 -15.74
N SER A 60 4.06 7.44 -16.93
CA SER A 60 3.00 7.62 -17.93
C SER A 60 2.46 6.31 -18.53
N HIS A 61 3.12 5.18 -18.30
CA HIS A 61 2.68 3.88 -18.82
C HIS A 61 1.45 3.32 -18.11
N ILE A 62 1.10 3.84 -16.92
CA ILE A 62 -0.12 3.45 -16.21
C ILE A 62 -1.16 4.54 -16.46
N ARG A 63 -2.09 4.30 -17.38
CA ARG A 63 -3.19 5.23 -17.74
C ARG A 63 -2.69 6.66 -18.01
N GLU A 64 -1.53 6.78 -18.69
CA GLU A 64 -0.88 8.06 -19.01
C GLU A 64 -0.62 8.96 -17.78
N GLY A 65 -0.55 8.38 -16.58
CA GLY A 65 -0.40 9.10 -15.32
C GLY A 65 -1.69 9.73 -14.78
N HIS A 66 -2.83 9.52 -15.44
CA HIS A 66 -4.11 10.17 -15.14
C HIS A 66 -5.17 9.19 -14.59
N THR A 67 -4.83 8.43 -13.56
CA THR A 67 -5.82 7.55 -12.92
C THR A 67 -6.92 8.37 -12.25
N GLN A 68 -8.17 8.05 -12.57
CA GLN A 68 -9.37 8.47 -11.85
C GLN A 68 -10.07 7.20 -11.37
N PHE A 69 -10.13 6.99 -10.07
CA PHE A 69 -10.58 5.69 -9.53
C PHE A 69 -12.00 5.34 -9.97
N GLY A 70 -12.95 6.27 -9.87
CA GLY A 70 -14.33 6.03 -10.29
C GLY A 70 -14.48 5.52 -11.73
N LYS A 71 -13.55 5.88 -12.62
CA LYS A 71 -13.57 5.48 -14.04
C LYS A 71 -12.70 4.27 -14.36
N HIS A 72 -11.63 4.05 -13.59
CA HIS A 72 -10.59 3.10 -13.97
C HIS A 72 -10.51 1.83 -13.11
N ILE A 73 -11.27 1.75 -12.00
CA ILE A 73 -11.28 0.57 -11.12
C ILE A 73 -11.64 -0.70 -11.90
N GLU A 74 -12.68 -0.70 -12.72
CA GLU A 74 -13.09 -1.88 -13.50
C GLU A 74 -11.96 -2.33 -14.43
N GLN A 75 -11.38 -1.42 -15.22
CA GLN A 75 -10.27 -1.72 -16.13
C GLN A 75 -9.02 -2.24 -15.41
N ALA A 76 -8.64 -1.59 -14.29
CA ALA A 76 -7.47 -1.99 -13.51
C ALA A 76 -7.67 -3.37 -12.89
N LEU A 77 -8.86 -3.62 -12.35
CA LEU A 77 -9.24 -4.91 -11.77
C LEU A 77 -9.23 -6.03 -12.81
N ASP A 78 -9.79 -5.80 -14.01
CA ASP A 78 -9.75 -6.76 -15.13
C ASP A 78 -8.30 -7.15 -15.46
N GLY A 79 -7.42 -6.16 -15.54
CA GLY A 79 -5.99 -6.39 -15.77
C GLY A 79 -5.34 -7.20 -14.65
N SER A 80 -5.63 -6.87 -13.40
CA SER A 80 -5.10 -7.59 -12.22
C SER A 80 -5.61 -9.02 -12.15
N LEU A 81 -6.91 -9.27 -12.32
CA LEU A 81 -7.48 -10.61 -12.32
C LEU A 81 -6.90 -11.49 -13.43
N LYS A 82 -6.72 -10.92 -14.64
CA LYS A 82 -6.08 -11.62 -15.76
C LYS A 82 -4.64 -12.01 -15.44
N ARG A 83 -3.82 -11.12 -14.88
CA ARG A 83 -2.43 -11.40 -14.51
C ARG A 83 -2.33 -12.39 -13.36
N LEU A 84 -3.21 -12.25 -12.37
CA LEU A 84 -3.29 -13.13 -11.20
C LEU A 84 -3.94 -14.49 -11.49
N GLN A 85 -4.56 -14.66 -12.66
CA GLN A 85 -5.25 -15.89 -13.06
C GLN A 85 -6.26 -16.38 -12.00
N THR A 86 -7.11 -15.46 -11.54
CA THR A 86 -8.14 -15.70 -10.53
C THR A 86 -9.36 -14.83 -10.82
N ASP A 87 -10.53 -15.26 -10.34
CA ASP A 87 -11.79 -14.55 -10.56
C ASP A 87 -12.08 -13.50 -9.47
N TYR A 88 -11.31 -13.49 -8.39
CA TYR A 88 -11.51 -12.56 -7.28
C TYR A 88 -10.22 -12.18 -6.57
N ILE A 89 -10.25 -11.01 -5.91
CA ILE A 89 -9.22 -10.51 -4.99
C ILE A 89 -9.85 -10.38 -3.61
N ASP A 90 -9.14 -10.84 -2.56
CA ASP A 90 -9.68 -10.78 -1.19
C ASP A 90 -9.66 -9.36 -0.64
N LEU A 91 -8.60 -8.58 -0.93
CA LEU A 91 -8.49 -7.18 -0.53
C LEU A 91 -8.00 -6.32 -1.70
N TYR A 92 -8.85 -5.46 -2.24
CA TYR A 92 -8.46 -4.53 -3.29
C TYR A 92 -8.25 -3.12 -2.73
N GLN A 93 -7.09 -2.54 -2.97
CA GLN A 93 -6.65 -1.33 -2.30
C GLN A 93 -6.47 -0.16 -3.27
N LEU A 94 -6.81 1.05 -2.83
CA LEU A 94 -6.38 2.29 -3.47
C LEU A 94 -4.93 2.55 -3.04
N HIS A 95 -3.96 2.49 -3.99
CA HIS A 95 -2.53 2.44 -3.67
C HIS A 95 -2.00 3.75 -3.07
N TRP A 96 -2.55 4.89 -3.49
CA TRP A 96 -2.36 6.22 -2.88
C TRP A 96 -3.52 7.13 -3.27
N PRO A 97 -3.74 8.24 -2.56
CA PRO A 97 -4.84 9.16 -2.84
C PRO A 97 -4.86 9.68 -4.29
N GLU A 98 -6.06 9.78 -4.86
CA GLU A 98 -6.28 10.44 -6.15
C GLU A 98 -6.13 11.95 -6.03
N ARG A 99 -6.55 12.51 -4.91
CA ARG A 99 -6.48 13.93 -4.64
C ARG A 99 -5.06 14.39 -4.30
N HIS A 100 -4.82 15.68 -4.46
CA HIS A 100 -3.56 16.30 -4.05
C HIS A 100 -3.44 16.30 -2.51
N THR A 101 -2.53 15.51 -1.98
CA THR A 101 -2.23 15.42 -0.55
C THR A 101 -0.82 14.86 -0.33
N ASN A 102 -0.35 14.87 0.92
CA ASN A 102 0.93 14.30 1.28
C ASN A 102 0.86 12.77 1.38
N PHE A 103 1.70 12.10 0.62
CA PHE A 103 1.93 10.65 0.72
C PHE A 103 3.40 10.33 0.41
N PHE A 104 3.83 9.09 0.66
CA PHE A 104 5.21 8.61 0.46
C PHE A 104 6.29 9.44 1.18
N GLY A 105 5.95 10.07 2.31
CA GLY A 105 6.88 10.88 3.10
C GLY A 105 6.98 12.33 2.66
N GLY A 106 6.09 12.79 1.80
CA GLY A 106 5.93 14.21 1.50
C GLY A 106 5.56 15.00 2.75
N LEU A 107 6.15 16.18 2.93
CA LEU A 107 5.88 17.13 4.01
C LEU A 107 5.44 18.47 3.42
N GLY A 108 4.69 19.24 4.22
CA GLY A 108 4.25 20.57 3.80
C GLY A 108 3.08 20.47 2.82
N TYR A 109 1.87 20.50 3.33
CA TYR A 109 0.67 20.53 2.50
C TYR A 109 0.63 21.82 1.66
N ALA A 110 0.97 21.69 0.38
CA ALA A 110 0.79 22.76 -0.57
C ALA A 110 -0.68 22.79 -1.01
N ASN A 111 -1.40 23.80 -0.59
CA ASN A 111 -2.79 23.98 -0.99
C ASN A 111 -2.83 24.30 -2.49
N ALA A 112 -3.06 23.30 -3.32
CA ALA A 112 -3.55 23.56 -4.66
C ALA A 112 -5.00 24.03 -4.52
N GLU A 113 -5.42 24.99 -5.33
CA GLU A 113 -6.80 25.48 -5.42
C GLU A 113 -7.75 24.40 -5.98
N ALA A 114 -7.68 23.20 -5.41
CA ALA A 114 -8.57 22.11 -5.79
C ALA A 114 -9.95 22.39 -5.19
N ALA A 115 -10.96 22.39 -6.04
CA ALA A 115 -12.34 22.56 -5.61
C ALA A 115 -12.70 21.38 -4.69
N ALA A 116 -12.90 21.64 -3.40
CA ALA A 116 -13.22 20.62 -2.40
C ALA A 116 -14.46 19.77 -2.77
N HIS A 117 -15.36 20.30 -3.58
CA HIS A 117 -16.52 19.58 -4.12
C HIS A 117 -16.13 18.47 -5.10
N TYR A 118 -15.21 18.75 -6.03
CA TYR A 118 -14.76 17.76 -7.01
C TYR A 118 -14.11 16.55 -6.33
N GLU A 119 -13.33 16.79 -5.30
CA GLU A 119 -12.67 15.70 -4.57
C GLU A 119 -13.65 14.79 -3.81
N ILE A 120 -14.72 15.38 -3.23
CA ILE A 120 -15.77 14.60 -2.56
C ILE A 120 -16.58 13.79 -3.56
N GLU A 121 -16.93 14.35 -4.71
CA GLU A 121 -17.62 13.63 -5.80
C GLU A 121 -16.77 12.49 -6.34
N ALA A 122 -15.49 12.71 -6.58
CA ALA A 122 -14.56 11.66 -7.01
C ALA A 122 -14.42 10.53 -5.97
N MET A 123 -14.45 10.84 -4.68
CA MET A 123 -14.46 9.83 -3.61
C MET A 123 -15.77 9.04 -3.59
N GLN A 124 -16.91 9.67 -3.87
CA GLN A 124 -18.20 8.98 -3.99
C GLN A 124 -18.21 8.05 -5.20
N ASP A 125 -17.77 8.52 -6.36
CA ASP A 125 -17.65 7.72 -7.59
C ASP A 125 -16.73 6.51 -7.39
N THR A 126 -15.63 6.71 -6.66
CA THR A 126 -14.71 5.63 -6.26
C THR A 126 -15.41 4.56 -5.43
N LEU A 127 -16.18 4.96 -4.41
CA LEU A 127 -16.94 4.02 -3.56
C LEU A 127 -17.98 3.25 -4.36
N LEU A 128 -18.72 3.92 -5.25
CA LEU A 128 -19.72 3.28 -6.10
C LEU A 128 -19.09 2.30 -7.09
N ALA A 129 -17.94 2.66 -7.68
CA ALA A 129 -17.22 1.76 -8.57
C ALA A 129 -16.69 0.51 -7.84
N LEU A 130 -16.17 0.67 -6.63
CA LEU A 130 -15.74 -0.45 -5.79
C LEU A 130 -16.93 -1.33 -5.37
N GLN A 131 -18.04 -0.73 -4.97
CA GLN A 131 -19.24 -1.46 -4.57
C GLN A 131 -19.78 -2.34 -5.70
N LYS A 132 -19.82 -1.82 -6.93
CA LYS A 132 -20.18 -2.59 -8.13
C LYS A 132 -19.33 -3.86 -8.30
N GLU A 133 -18.03 -3.78 -8.02
CA GLU A 133 -17.13 -4.92 -8.13
C GLU A 133 -17.26 -5.92 -6.97
N ILE A 134 -17.63 -5.43 -5.79
CA ILE A 134 -18.00 -6.29 -4.64
C ILE A 134 -19.28 -7.07 -4.97
N GLU A 135 -20.31 -6.41 -5.48
CA GLU A 135 -21.58 -7.05 -5.87
C GLU A 135 -21.42 -8.10 -6.98
N ARG A 136 -20.44 -7.90 -7.87
CA ARG A 136 -20.05 -8.87 -8.89
C ARG A 136 -19.23 -10.05 -8.33
N GLY A 137 -18.86 -10.01 -7.04
CA GLY A 137 -18.04 -11.04 -6.38
C GLY A 137 -16.55 -11.01 -6.77
N ARG A 138 -16.09 -9.97 -7.46
CA ARG A 138 -14.69 -9.84 -7.90
C ARG A 138 -13.76 -9.27 -6.83
N ILE A 139 -14.31 -8.55 -5.86
CA ILE A 139 -13.64 -8.02 -4.67
C ILE A 139 -14.39 -8.49 -3.44
N ARG A 140 -13.69 -8.97 -2.43
CA ARG A 140 -14.28 -9.35 -1.12
C ARG A 140 -14.27 -8.19 -0.13
N HIS A 141 -13.12 -7.50 -0.03
CA HIS A 141 -12.90 -6.38 0.87
C HIS A 141 -12.15 -5.26 0.16
N ILE A 142 -12.34 -4.03 0.63
CA ILE A 142 -11.64 -2.85 0.12
C ILE A 142 -10.73 -2.25 1.17
N GLY A 143 -9.58 -1.72 0.74
CA GLY A 143 -8.57 -1.10 1.59
C GLY A 143 -8.04 0.21 1.03
N LEU A 144 -7.51 1.04 1.90
CA LEU A 144 -6.79 2.26 1.57
C LEU A 144 -5.28 2.01 1.68
N SER A 145 -4.47 2.81 1.01
CA SER A 145 -3.03 2.83 1.22
C SER A 145 -2.49 4.25 1.05
N ASN A 146 -1.49 4.59 1.86
CA ASN A 146 -0.91 5.95 1.90
C ASN A 146 -1.93 7.05 2.15
N GLU A 147 -3.02 6.71 2.83
CA GLU A 147 -4.12 7.64 3.07
C GLU A 147 -3.87 8.48 4.34
N THR A 148 -4.45 9.67 4.36
CA THR A 148 -4.39 10.62 5.48
C THR A 148 -5.54 10.36 6.46
N PRO A 149 -5.46 10.89 7.71
CA PRO A 149 -6.58 10.84 8.65
C PRO A 149 -7.87 11.42 8.07
N TRP A 150 -7.78 12.59 7.41
CA TRP A 150 -8.93 13.24 6.78
C TRP A 150 -9.57 12.36 5.71
N GLY A 151 -8.77 11.81 4.78
CA GLY A 151 -9.29 10.99 3.70
C GLY A 151 -9.87 9.68 4.21
N THR A 152 -9.24 9.04 5.21
CA THR A 152 -9.78 7.83 5.84
C THR A 152 -11.17 8.08 6.42
N MET A 153 -11.32 9.11 7.27
CA MET A 153 -12.62 9.45 7.86
C MET A 153 -13.63 9.87 6.80
N LYS A 154 -13.21 10.63 5.78
CA LYS A 154 -14.12 11.07 4.73
C LYS A 154 -14.68 9.88 3.94
N PHE A 155 -13.87 8.91 3.56
CA PHE A 155 -14.33 7.69 2.90
C PHE A 155 -15.30 6.88 3.77
N LEU A 156 -15.03 6.74 5.06
CA LEU A 156 -15.91 6.02 5.98
C LEU A 156 -17.29 6.69 6.10
N GLN A 157 -17.30 8.01 6.28
CA GLN A 157 -18.55 8.81 6.34
C GLN A 157 -19.34 8.76 5.03
N LEU A 158 -18.65 8.81 3.87
CA LEU A 158 -19.30 8.72 2.57
C LEU A 158 -19.86 7.31 2.33
N ALA A 159 -19.14 6.26 2.70
CA ALA A 159 -19.62 4.89 2.59
C ALA A 159 -20.89 4.66 3.43
N GLU A 160 -20.92 5.18 4.65
CA GLU A 160 -22.11 5.14 5.52
C GLU A 160 -23.28 5.91 4.90
N LYS A 161 -23.03 7.13 4.42
CA LYS A 161 -24.06 7.96 3.76
C LYS A 161 -24.64 7.30 2.51
N LEU A 162 -23.80 6.62 1.73
CA LEU A 162 -24.21 5.95 0.50
C LEU A 162 -24.77 4.55 0.73
N GLY A 163 -24.65 3.99 1.94
CA GLY A 163 -25.07 2.63 2.25
C GLY A 163 -24.24 1.56 1.54
N VAL A 164 -22.95 1.82 1.28
CA VAL A 164 -22.02 0.92 0.60
C VAL A 164 -20.94 0.38 1.53
N SER A 165 -20.16 -0.59 1.07
CA SER A 165 -19.09 -1.22 1.84
C SER A 165 -18.06 -0.21 2.34
N LYS A 166 -17.65 -0.32 3.61
CA LYS A 166 -16.61 0.49 4.23
C LYS A 166 -15.23 -0.11 3.96
N PHE A 167 -14.20 0.73 3.92
CA PHE A 167 -12.81 0.28 3.92
C PHE A 167 -12.48 -0.43 5.23
N VAL A 168 -11.84 -1.62 5.14
CA VAL A 168 -11.52 -2.46 6.30
C VAL A 168 -10.07 -2.29 6.77
N SER A 169 -9.22 -1.68 5.95
CA SER A 169 -7.80 -1.51 6.27
C SER A 169 -7.21 -0.24 5.66
N VAL A 170 -6.12 0.21 6.27
CA VAL A 170 -5.21 1.20 5.68
C VAL A 170 -3.78 0.65 5.67
N GLN A 171 -3.12 0.66 4.50
CA GLN A 171 -1.74 0.25 4.36
C GLN A 171 -0.82 1.48 4.37
N ASN A 172 -0.19 1.75 5.50
CA ASN A 172 0.65 2.95 5.70
C ASN A 172 2.03 2.59 6.28
N PRO A 173 3.03 3.48 6.14
CA PRO A 173 4.34 3.25 6.74
C PRO A 173 4.23 3.24 8.26
N TYR A 174 4.78 2.21 8.88
CA TYR A 174 4.85 2.13 10.34
C TYR A 174 6.07 1.32 10.79
N SER A 175 6.90 1.93 11.60
CA SER A 175 8.11 1.31 12.16
C SER A 175 8.60 2.12 13.36
N LEU A 176 9.62 1.64 14.06
CA LEU A 176 10.28 2.40 15.14
C LEU A 176 10.88 3.74 14.65
N LEU A 177 11.19 3.87 13.34
CA LEU A 177 11.69 5.12 12.74
C LEU A 177 10.59 5.97 12.08
N ASN A 178 9.36 5.49 12.01
CA ASN A 178 8.23 6.22 11.43
C ASN A 178 6.95 5.89 12.18
N ARG A 179 6.55 6.75 13.09
CA ARG A 179 5.37 6.58 13.93
C ARG A 179 4.23 7.55 13.56
N THR A 180 4.27 8.13 12.34
CA THR A 180 3.26 9.09 11.89
C THR A 180 1.84 8.53 11.87
N TYR A 181 1.69 7.22 11.66
CA TYR A 181 0.39 6.53 11.77
C TYR A 181 -0.30 6.75 13.12
N GLU A 182 0.46 6.85 14.19
CA GLU A 182 -0.07 7.04 15.55
C GLU A 182 -0.75 8.40 15.72
N ILE A 183 -0.44 9.35 14.83
CA ILE A 183 -1.02 10.70 14.87
C ILE A 183 -2.29 10.72 14.00
N GLY A 184 -3.43 10.46 14.63
CA GLY A 184 -4.76 10.54 14.03
C GLY A 184 -5.30 9.23 13.45
N ILE A 185 -4.55 8.47 12.63
CA ILE A 185 -5.10 7.25 12.00
C ILE A 185 -5.28 6.12 13.03
N SER A 186 -4.40 5.99 14.01
CA SER A 186 -4.54 4.95 15.04
C SER A 186 -5.83 5.10 15.86
N GLU A 187 -6.26 6.33 16.13
CA GLU A 187 -7.54 6.61 16.79
C GLU A 187 -8.72 6.21 15.91
N ILE A 188 -8.69 6.60 14.64
CA ILE A 188 -9.69 6.20 13.64
C ILE A 188 -9.74 4.66 13.53
N ALA A 189 -8.59 4.01 13.43
CA ALA A 189 -8.49 2.56 13.36
C ALA A 189 -9.19 1.88 14.54
N LYS A 190 -8.99 2.41 15.75
CA LYS A 190 -9.58 1.88 16.98
C LYS A 190 -11.11 2.04 17.03
N PHE A 191 -11.63 3.20 16.66
CA PHE A 191 -13.07 3.52 16.80
C PHE A 191 -13.89 3.09 15.59
N GLU A 192 -13.31 3.10 14.40
CA GLU A 192 -14.00 2.75 13.15
C GLU A 192 -13.72 1.31 12.68
N GLY A 193 -12.85 0.57 13.37
CA GLY A 193 -12.54 -0.83 13.02
C GLY A 193 -11.69 -1.00 11.76
N VAL A 194 -10.86 -0.01 11.42
CA VAL A 194 -9.98 -0.05 10.22
C VAL A 194 -8.60 -0.60 10.60
N GLY A 195 -8.23 -1.78 10.12
CA GLY A 195 -6.95 -2.42 10.43
C GLY A 195 -5.75 -1.73 9.77
N LEU A 196 -4.57 -1.82 10.41
CA LEU A 196 -3.30 -1.37 9.81
C LEU A 196 -2.59 -2.54 9.11
N LEU A 197 -2.22 -2.33 7.85
CA LEU A 197 -1.21 -3.10 7.15
C LEU A 197 0.08 -2.28 7.11
N ALA A 198 1.00 -2.57 8.05
CA ALA A 198 2.24 -1.81 8.17
C ALA A 198 3.21 -2.15 7.04
N TYR A 199 3.61 -1.16 6.23
CA TYR A 199 4.71 -1.36 5.29
C TYR A 199 6.02 -0.74 5.79
N SER A 200 7.14 -1.27 5.30
CA SER A 200 8.50 -0.90 5.73
C SER A 200 8.73 -1.02 7.25
N PRO A 201 8.29 -2.10 7.92
CA PRO A 201 8.45 -2.24 9.37
C PRO A 201 9.93 -2.26 9.80
N LEU A 202 10.85 -2.61 8.88
CA LEU A 202 12.30 -2.56 9.07
C LEU A 202 12.95 -1.31 8.43
N ALA A 203 12.18 -0.25 8.12
CA ALA A 203 12.66 1.03 7.64
C ALA A 203 13.67 0.89 6.47
N PHE A 204 13.27 0.22 5.37
CA PHE A 204 14.12 -0.11 4.21
C PHE A 204 15.37 -0.93 4.56
N GLY A 205 15.39 -1.56 5.72
CA GLY A 205 16.48 -2.37 6.21
C GLY A 205 17.40 -1.65 7.22
N TYR A 206 17.15 -0.40 7.57
CA TYR A 206 17.93 0.29 8.62
C TYR A 206 17.81 -0.41 9.97
N LEU A 207 16.59 -0.75 10.39
CA LEU A 207 16.33 -1.43 11.67
C LEU A 207 16.87 -2.87 11.76
N THR A 208 17.40 -3.42 10.68
CA THR A 208 18.15 -4.70 10.76
C THR A 208 19.57 -4.53 11.27
N GLY A 209 20.04 -3.31 11.48
CA GLY A 209 21.41 -3.02 11.88
C GLY A 209 22.47 -3.12 10.77
N LYS A 210 22.13 -3.62 9.57
CA LYS A 210 23.12 -3.86 8.50
C LYS A 210 23.81 -2.62 7.93
N PHE A 211 23.31 -1.43 8.26
CA PHE A 211 23.92 -0.15 7.86
C PHE A 211 24.67 0.55 9.00
N ARG A 212 24.74 -0.07 10.19
CA ARG A 212 25.47 0.48 11.34
C ARG A 212 26.93 0.76 10.97
N HIS A 213 27.52 1.74 11.62
CA HIS A 213 28.92 2.15 11.44
C HIS A 213 29.29 2.50 9.98
N GLY A 214 28.32 3.02 9.22
CA GLY A 214 28.54 3.43 7.83
C GLY A 214 28.60 2.28 6.81
N ALA A 215 28.28 1.05 7.21
CA ALA A 215 28.26 -0.09 6.30
C ALA A 215 27.25 0.10 5.16
N ARG A 216 27.62 -0.35 3.95
CA ARG A 216 26.78 -0.28 2.74
C ARG A 216 26.86 -1.62 1.98
N PRO A 217 26.10 -2.66 2.44
CA PRO A 217 26.11 -3.96 1.77
C PRO A 217 25.70 -3.83 0.29
N ALA A 218 26.49 -4.41 -0.63
CA ALA A 218 26.34 -4.21 -2.07
C ALA A 218 24.94 -4.52 -2.60
N ASN A 219 24.30 -5.58 -2.09
CA ASN A 219 22.97 -6.04 -2.53
C ASN A 219 21.81 -5.46 -1.69
N ALA A 220 22.06 -4.47 -0.83
CA ALA A 220 21.00 -3.88 -0.04
C ALA A 220 20.22 -2.84 -0.86
N ARG A 221 18.89 -2.76 -0.63
CA ARG A 221 17.98 -1.86 -1.35
C ARG A 221 18.49 -0.42 -1.41
N VAL A 222 18.92 0.14 -0.28
CA VAL A 222 19.38 1.53 -0.17
C VAL A 222 20.72 1.75 -0.87
N THR A 223 21.53 0.71 -1.01
CA THR A 223 22.79 0.76 -1.77
C THR A 223 22.53 0.68 -3.28
N LEU A 224 21.60 -0.18 -3.71
CA LEU A 224 21.27 -0.36 -5.12
C LEU A 224 20.43 0.79 -5.70
N PHE A 225 19.61 1.43 -4.89
CA PHE A 225 18.64 2.42 -5.36
C PHE A 225 18.69 3.68 -4.52
N SER A 226 19.34 4.73 -5.02
CA SER A 226 19.53 6.04 -4.36
C SER A 226 18.22 6.77 -4.01
N ARG A 227 17.09 6.40 -4.64
CA ARG A 227 15.76 6.98 -4.37
C ARG A 227 15.19 6.66 -2.97
N PHE A 228 15.70 5.63 -2.30
CA PHE A 228 15.19 5.22 -0.98
C PHE A 228 15.87 6.00 0.16
N THR A 229 15.60 7.31 0.24
CA THR A 229 16.25 8.24 1.16
C THR A 229 15.51 8.49 2.47
N ARG A 230 14.24 8.10 2.59
CA ARG A 230 13.37 8.43 3.75
C ARG A 230 14.01 8.18 5.11
N TYR A 231 14.80 7.12 5.22
CA TYR A 231 15.48 6.72 6.46
C TYR A 231 17.00 6.90 6.39
N SER A 232 17.52 7.51 5.32
CA SER A 232 18.96 7.77 5.12
C SER A 232 19.31 9.16 5.65
N ASN A 233 19.26 9.35 6.95
CA ASN A 233 19.58 10.61 7.62
C ASN A 233 20.21 10.35 8.99
N PRO A 234 20.97 11.32 9.57
CA PRO A 234 21.67 11.15 10.82
C PRO A 234 20.78 10.76 12.00
N GLN A 235 19.54 11.25 12.07
CA GLN A 235 18.59 10.94 13.15
C GLN A 235 18.16 9.47 13.08
N SER A 236 17.88 8.96 11.89
CA SER A 236 17.52 7.55 11.70
C SER A 236 18.69 6.61 12.00
N GLU A 237 19.90 7.00 11.64
CA GLU A 237 21.12 6.24 11.94
C GLU A 237 21.38 6.20 13.46
N TRP A 238 21.31 7.35 14.12
CA TRP A 238 21.43 7.45 15.57
C TRP A 238 20.35 6.61 16.30
N ALA A 239 19.09 6.75 15.93
CA ALA A 239 18.00 6.01 16.54
C ALA A 239 18.16 4.49 16.33
N THR A 240 18.57 4.07 15.14
CA THR A 240 18.85 2.65 14.85
C THR A 240 19.94 2.10 15.78
N GLU A 241 21.02 2.88 16.01
CA GLU A 241 22.08 2.48 16.92
C GLU A 241 21.55 2.29 18.36
N GLN A 242 20.69 3.22 18.86
CA GLN A 242 20.10 3.10 20.19
C GLN A 242 19.20 1.85 20.31
N TYR A 243 18.38 1.56 19.27
CA TYR A 243 17.55 0.35 19.25
C TYR A 243 18.40 -0.93 19.20
N ALA A 244 19.48 -0.95 18.43
CA ALA A 244 20.38 -2.09 18.34
C ALA A 244 21.06 -2.36 19.70
N GLN A 245 21.58 -1.33 20.38
CA GLN A 245 22.16 -1.46 21.71
C GLN A 245 21.14 -1.95 22.75
N LEU A 246 19.89 -1.47 22.66
CA LEU A 246 18.83 -1.94 23.53
C LEU A 246 18.52 -3.43 23.30
N ALA A 247 18.43 -3.84 22.03
CA ALA A 247 18.21 -5.24 21.66
C ALA A 247 19.35 -6.13 22.19
N GLU A 248 20.60 -5.75 21.93
CA GLU A 248 21.80 -6.46 22.42
C GLU A 248 21.79 -6.59 23.95
N LYS A 249 21.46 -5.52 24.69
CA LYS A 249 21.35 -5.53 26.15
C LYS A 249 20.34 -6.55 26.68
N HIS A 250 19.28 -6.81 25.91
CA HIS A 250 18.20 -7.73 26.27
C HIS A 250 18.28 -9.10 25.57
N GLY A 251 19.39 -9.39 24.88
CA GLY A 251 19.57 -10.67 24.16
C GLY A 251 18.62 -10.84 22.98
N LEU A 252 18.13 -9.75 22.40
CA LEU A 252 17.27 -9.73 21.23
C LEU A 252 18.09 -9.48 19.96
N SER A 253 17.59 -9.98 18.81
CA SER A 253 18.22 -9.77 17.49
C SER A 253 17.66 -8.52 16.81
#